data_e951a0552203efb429d85c1fba70a6bb
#
_entry.id   e951a0552203efb429d85c1fba70a6bb
#
_cell.length_a   1.000
_cell.length_b   1.000
_cell.length_c   1.000
_cell.angle_alpha   90.00
_cell.angle_beta   90.00
_cell.angle_gamma   90.00
#
_symmetry.space_group_name_H-M   'P 1'
#
loop_
_entity.id
_entity.type
_entity.pdbx_description
1 polymer ?
#
loop_
_entity_poly.entity_id
_entity_poly.type
_entity_poly.pdbx_seq_one_letter_code
_entity_poly.pdbx_strand_id
1 'polypeptide(L)'
;MMNPREYFQILAVSSLLIFAGCSATSREYAASTAAQSADVRVLPEGGHWQDVFDASEGSTEWEAQTYQIGPNDLSFEVDLVDPIYPDMEALPYTVVLKRDARGFPLEYRMFLRTGVCLDGTCKLLEATLYWDALGHFVRFEYPQGTPFTKWEHDPFSAADYENLHGFLADSLSILGTQPLGFFVVEKNKEGSADSDTETSATPADAKEAVVEGAAYTTWVLWRWVHGEVMAQLLAQTNENLSVDYLLECLQSDDSRFVQFALNTLQAQGLSDERLYPACLAVLEVGGQRDSILALDVLTTHSGDQVGLQLDVVERIGINRDSGRVILNYFKKIDRADPRVWQQLARQIQQLSDFIEIDMSLDILAKRVGDDVIVRERITELLQSDNLFIVARAQDILDSSRR
;
A
#
# COMPACT_ATOMS: atom_id res chain seq x y z
N MET A 1 6.23 -29.62 -18.37
CA MET A 1 4.77 -29.35 -18.27
C MET A 1 4.44 -29.33 -16.79
N MET A 2 4.35 -28.17 -16.19
CA MET A 2 4.01 -27.99 -14.78
C MET A 2 2.50 -28.09 -14.59
N ASN A 3 2.10 -28.60 -13.43
CA ASN A 3 0.70 -28.87 -13.08
C ASN A 3 -0.05 -27.53 -12.83
N PRO A 4 -1.28 -27.35 -13.32
CA PRO A 4 -2.06 -26.10 -13.14
C PRO A 4 -2.24 -25.63 -11.68
N ARG A 5 -2.06 -26.51 -10.69
CA ARG A 5 -2.15 -26.16 -9.27
C ARG A 5 -0.95 -25.37 -8.75
N GLU A 6 0.23 -25.52 -9.35
CA GLU A 6 1.42 -24.76 -8.95
C GLU A 6 1.41 -23.33 -9.51
N TYR A 7 0.75 -23.11 -10.65
CA TYR A 7 0.59 -21.78 -11.25
C TYR A 7 -0.32 -20.85 -10.42
N PHE A 8 -1.29 -21.43 -9.72
CA PHE A 8 -2.21 -20.67 -8.86
C PHE A 8 -1.56 -20.19 -7.55
N GLN A 9 -0.60 -20.93 -7.01
CA GLN A 9 0.11 -20.52 -5.80
C GLN A 9 1.09 -19.36 -6.07
N ILE A 10 1.74 -19.33 -7.23
CA ILE A 10 2.68 -18.25 -7.58
C ILE A 10 1.94 -16.94 -7.89
N LEU A 11 0.75 -17.02 -8.50
CA LEU A 11 -0.09 -15.84 -8.78
C LEU A 11 -0.76 -15.26 -7.53
N ALA A 12 -1.07 -16.07 -6.52
CA ALA A 12 -1.65 -15.61 -5.27
C ALA A 12 -0.64 -14.79 -4.43
N VAL A 13 0.65 -15.14 -4.47
CA VAL A 13 1.70 -14.40 -3.75
C VAL A 13 2.02 -13.06 -4.41
N SER A 14 1.94 -12.98 -5.75
CA SER A 14 2.21 -11.73 -6.49
C SER A 14 1.11 -10.66 -6.39
N SER A 15 -0.10 -11.02 -5.98
CA SER A 15 -1.23 -10.08 -5.86
C SER A 15 -1.39 -9.47 -4.47
N LEU A 16 -0.63 -9.93 -3.46
CA LEU A 16 -0.72 -9.49 -2.07
C LEU A 16 0.25 -8.37 -1.71
N LEU A 17 1.05 -7.88 -2.64
CA LEU A 17 2.14 -6.94 -2.37
C LEU A 17 1.76 -5.47 -2.50
N ILE A 18 0.62 -5.03 -2.01
CA ILE A 18 0.37 -3.59 -1.94
C ILE A 18 -0.56 -3.32 -0.74
N PHE A 19 -0.08 -2.50 0.29
CA PHE A 19 -0.89 -1.59 1.14
C PHE A 19 -0.72 -1.58 2.67
N ALA A 20 -0.81 -0.41 3.29
CA ALA A 20 -0.49 -0.10 4.67
C ALA A 20 -1.26 1.04 5.37
N GLY A 21 -1.46 1.11 6.61
CA GLY A 21 -1.46 2.08 7.68
C GLY A 21 -2.73 2.53 8.45
N CYS A 22 -3.02 2.09 9.67
CA CYS A 22 -4.15 2.53 10.53
C CYS A 22 -4.05 3.99 11.01
N SER A 23 -5.16 4.75 10.95
CA SER A 23 -5.25 6.20 11.01
C SER A 23 -5.06 6.86 12.38
N ALA A 24 -5.23 6.17 13.48
CA ALA A 24 -5.02 6.77 14.81
C ALA A 24 -3.55 7.17 15.06
N THR A 25 -2.61 6.53 14.36
CA THR A 25 -1.17 6.80 14.48
C THR A 25 -0.66 7.81 13.47
N SER A 26 -1.34 8.02 12.33
CA SER A 26 -0.86 8.92 11.27
C SER A 26 -0.87 10.39 11.68
N ARG A 27 -1.80 10.84 12.54
CA ARG A 27 -1.83 12.24 13.02
C ARG A 27 -0.79 12.49 14.12
N GLU A 28 -0.56 11.56 15.01
CA GLU A 28 0.53 11.69 16.00
C GLU A 28 1.89 11.52 15.33
N TYR A 29 1.98 10.70 14.28
CA TYR A 29 3.21 10.42 13.55
C TYR A 29 3.71 11.62 12.75
N ALA A 30 2.85 12.34 12.03
CA ALA A 30 3.21 13.55 11.29
C ALA A 30 3.60 14.72 12.21
N ALA A 31 3.05 14.77 13.43
CA ALA A 31 3.44 15.76 14.43
C ALA A 31 4.74 15.38 15.17
N SER A 32 5.06 14.08 15.29
CA SER A 32 6.27 13.56 15.94
C SER A 32 7.51 13.71 15.07
N THR A 33 7.41 13.57 13.74
CA THR A 33 8.56 13.72 12.84
C THR A 33 9.13 15.15 12.80
N ALA A 34 8.31 16.17 13.09
CA ALA A 34 8.79 17.57 13.17
C ALA A 34 9.48 17.92 14.51
N ALA A 35 9.28 17.13 15.56
CA ALA A 35 9.79 17.42 16.90
C ALA A 35 10.99 16.57 17.33
N GLN A 36 11.31 15.48 16.63
CA GLN A 36 12.35 14.53 17.03
C GLN A 36 13.74 14.78 16.44
N SER A 37 13.96 15.90 15.72
CA SER A 37 15.30 16.25 15.19
C SER A 37 16.33 16.69 16.25
N ALA A 38 15.98 16.69 17.55
CA ALA A 38 16.79 17.35 18.59
C ALA A 38 17.57 16.41 19.53
N ASP A 39 17.35 15.07 19.52
CA ASP A 39 17.92 14.22 20.57
C ASP A 39 18.54 12.90 20.04
N VAL A 40 19.35 12.98 19.00
CA VAL A 40 20.16 11.85 18.51
C VAL A 40 21.51 11.86 19.24
N ARG A 41 21.83 10.78 19.94
CA ARG A 41 23.09 10.66 20.72
C ARG A 41 24.26 10.22 19.84
N VAL A 42 25.43 10.78 20.12
CA VAL A 42 26.69 10.54 19.41
C VAL A 42 27.29 9.19 19.82
N LEU A 43 27.67 8.37 18.83
CA LEU A 43 28.46 7.15 19.01
C LEU A 43 29.95 7.39 18.71
N PRO A 44 30.89 6.62 19.31
CA PRO A 44 32.31 6.76 19.05
C PRO A 44 32.70 6.42 17.61
N GLU A 45 33.73 7.09 17.10
CA GLU A 45 34.25 6.92 15.74
C GLU A 45 34.88 5.53 15.50
N GLY A 46 34.64 4.96 14.33
CA GLY A 46 35.51 4.00 13.67
C GLY A 46 35.00 2.55 13.58
N GLY A 47 34.71 2.13 12.38
CA GLY A 47 34.63 0.73 11.98
C GLY A 47 35.12 0.57 10.54
N HIS A 48 35.97 -0.43 10.29
CA HIS A 48 36.38 -0.84 8.97
C HIS A 48 35.51 -2.02 8.49
N TRP A 49 35.42 -2.23 7.20
CA TRP A 49 34.73 -3.36 6.56
C TRP A 49 35.05 -4.74 7.17
N GLN A 50 36.28 -4.96 7.62
CA GLN A 50 36.70 -6.17 8.30
C GLN A 50 35.96 -6.42 9.61
N ASP A 51 35.48 -5.36 10.26
CA ASP A 51 34.75 -5.47 11.52
C ASP A 51 33.31 -6.01 11.32
N VAL A 52 32.77 -5.96 10.11
CA VAL A 52 31.44 -6.53 9.76
C VAL A 52 31.47 -8.03 9.69
N PHE A 53 32.60 -8.59 9.23
CA PHE A 53 32.76 -10.04 9.09
C PHE A 53 33.24 -10.69 10.37
N ASP A 54 33.83 -9.92 11.29
CA ASP A 54 34.14 -10.38 12.64
C ASP A 54 32.94 -10.10 13.58
N ALA A 55 31.78 -10.68 13.24
CA ALA A 55 30.53 -10.52 13.97
C ALA A 55 30.53 -11.05 15.41
N SER A 56 31.68 -11.25 16.01
CA SER A 56 31.84 -11.72 17.40
C SER A 56 32.04 -10.61 18.44
N GLU A 57 32.20 -9.35 18.04
CA GLU A 57 32.47 -8.26 19.01
C GLU A 57 31.35 -7.19 18.98
N GLY A 58 30.42 -7.36 19.89
CA GLY A 58 29.63 -6.31 20.56
C GLY A 58 28.70 -5.45 19.68
N SER A 59 27.42 -5.58 19.91
CA SER A 59 26.43 -4.62 19.39
C SER A 59 26.81 -3.18 19.77
N THR A 60 26.70 -2.24 18.82
CA THR A 60 26.91 -0.81 19.11
C THR A 60 25.83 -0.32 20.08
N GLU A 61 26.08 0.77 20.81
CA GLU A 61 25.08 1.34 21.71
C GLU A 61 23.80 1.70 20.93
N TRP A 62 23.94 2.14 19.66
CA TRP A 62 22.82 2.43 18.75
C TRP A 62 22.01 1.17 18.39
N GLU A 63 22.65 0.09 18.06
CA GLU A 63 22.02 -1.19 17.81
C GLU A 63 21.24 -1.67 19.04
N ALA A 64 21.85 -1.60 20.22
CA ALA A 64 21.21 -1.96 21.47
C ALA A 64 19.97 -1.08 21.77
N GLN A 65 19.98 0.20 21.38
CA GLN A 65 18.81 1.08 21.50
C GLN A 65 17.70 0.71 20.51
N THR A 66 18.05 0.35 19.27
CA THR A 66 17.08 -0.14 18.28
C THR A 66 16.32 -1.36 18.79
N TYR A 67 17.00 -2.25 19.50
CA TYR A 67 16.40 -3.49 20.00
C TYR A 67 15.84 -3.40 21.42
N GLN A 68 15.62 -2.20 21.96
CA GLN A 68 14.85 -2.05 23.20
C GLN A 68 13.41 -2.47 22.98
N ILE A 69 13.00 -3.56 23.63
CA ILE A 69 11.69 -4.20 23.45
C ILE A 69 10.73 -3.71 24.53
N GLY A 70 9.58 -3.19 24.13
CA GLY A 70 8.46 -2.89 25.01
C GLY A 70 7.72 -4.16 25.47
N PRO A 71 6.83 -4.06 26.45
CA PRO A 71 6.16 -5.23 27.04
C PRO A 71 5.27 -6.00 26.06
N ASN A 72 4.82 -5.36 24.97
CA ASN A 72 3.97 -5.96 23.94
C ASN A 72 4.70 -6.24 22.63
N ASP A 73 5.95 -5.78 22.51
CA ASP A 73 6.72 -5.93 21.29
C ASP A 73 7.11 -7.39 21.05
N LEU A 74 7.33 -7.73 19.78
CA LEU A 74 7.81 -9.05 19.36
C LEU A 74 9.16 -8.87 18.67
N SER A 75 10.16 -9.67 19.04
CA SER A 75 11.44 -9.76 18.33
C SER A 75 11.54 -11.11 17.62
N PHE A 76 12.01 -11.09 16.37
CA PHE A 76 12.20 -12.29 15.53
C PHE A 76 13.36 -12.06 14.57
N GLU A 77 13.84 -13.13 13.95
CA GLU A 77 14.89 -13.06 12.94
C GLU A 77 14.32 -13.21 11.53
N VAL A 78 14.94 -12.52 10.58
CA VAL A 78 14.69 -12.62 9.15
C VAL A 78 16.01 -12.90 8.44
N ASP A 79 16.01 -13.86 7.54
CA ASP A 79 17.18 -14.17 6.73
C ASP A 79 17.19 -13.30 5.48
N LEU A 80 18.20 -12.43 5.34
CA LEU A 80 18.30 -11.47 4.23
C LEU A 80 19.66 -11.56 3.56
N VAL A 81 19.66 -11.44 2.23
CA VAL A 81 20.88 -11.35 1.42
C VAL A 81 21.26 -9.89 1.25
N ASP A 82 22.54 -9.57 1.48
CA ASP A 82 23.03 -8.20 1.23
C ASP A 82 22.91 -7.85 -0.27
N PRO A 83 22.25 -6.75 -0.62
CA PRO A 83 22.03 -6.36 -2.01
C PRO A 83 23.31 -6.12 -2.83
N ILE A 84 24.42 -5.79 -2.16
CA ILE A 84 25.73 -5.62 -2.83
C ILE A 84 26.36 -6.98 -3.15
N TYR A 85 26.07 -7.99 -2.34
CA TYR A 85 26.66 -9.33 -2.46
C TYR A 85 25.56 -10.39 -2.65
N PRO A 86 24.85 -10.37 -3.77
CA PRO A 86 23.67 -11.23 -4.00
C PRO A 86 24.01 -12.74 -4.10
N ASP A 87 25.27 -13.07 -4.26
CA ASP A 87 25.75 -14.46 -4.32
C ASP A 87 26.18 -15.01 -2.94
N MET A 88 26.13 -14.19 -1.88
CA MET A 88 26.42 -14.65 -0.52
C MET A 88 25.20 -15.31 0.12
N GLU A 89 25.45 -16.16 1.13
CA GLU A 89 24.38 -16.71 1.95
C GLU A 89 23.63 -15.59 2.69
N ALA A 90 22.32 -15.80 2.86
CA ALA A 90 21.50 -14.91 3.68
C ALA A 90 21.99 -14.92 5.14
N LEU A 91 21.99 -13.77 5.77
CA LEU A 91 22.35 -13.58 7.16
C LEU A 91 21.12 -13.28 8.01
N PRO A 92 21.06 -13.72 9.26
CA PRO A 92 19.95 -13.40 10.15
C PRO A 92 20.05 -11.94 10.61
N TYR A 93 18.93 -11.22 10.46
CA TYR A 93 18.75 -9.87 10.99
C TYR A 93 17.61 -9.87 12.00
N THR A 94 17.87 -9.29 13.17
CA THR A 94 16.84 -9.13 14.18
C THR A 94 15.88 -8.02 13.77
N VAL A 95 14.59 -8.32 13.80
CA VAL A 95 13.51 -7.34 13.59
C VAL A 95 12.67 -7.24 14.86
N VAL A 96 12.28 -6.02 15.22
CA VAL A 96 11.33 -5.78 16.30
C VAL A 96 10.03 -5.27 15.72
N LEU A 97 8.94 -5.98 15.99
CA LEU A 97 7.58 -5.53 15.76
C LEU A 97 7.07 -4.81 17.01
N LYS A 98 6.85 -3.53 16.90
CA LYS A 98 6.13 -2.73 17.89
C LYS A 98 4.63 -3.01 17.79
N ARG A 99 3.98 -3.27 18.91
CA ARG A 99 2.55 -3.51 18.99
C ARG A 99 1.87 -2.53 19.95
N ASP A 100 0.58 -2.26 19.72
CA ASP A 100 -0.22 -1.49 20.66
C ASP A 100 -0.59 -2.31 21.91
N ALA A 101 -1.34 -1.68 22.84
CA ALA A 101 -1.79 -2.33 24.06
C ALA A 101 -2.75 -3.52 23.83
N ARG A 102 -3.38 -3.61 22.66
CA ARG A 102 -4.25 -4.72 22.24
C ARG A 102 -3.46 -5.84 21.55
N GLY A 103 -2.16 -5.63 21.29
CA GLY A 103 -1.29 -6.55 20.57
C GLY A 103 -1.33 -6.36 19.05
N PHE A 104 -1.94 -5.29 18.54
CA PHE A 104 -2.00 -5.04 17.10
C PHE A 104 -0.67 -4.56 16.56
N PRO A 105 -0.24 -5.05 15.39
CA PRO A 105 0.97 -4.60 14.70
C PRO A 105 0.91 -3.10 14.41
N LEU A 106 1.96 -2.36 14.73
CA LEU A 106 2.09 -0.94 14.45
C LEU A 106 3.25 -0.63 13.50
N GLU A 107 4.44 -1.09 13.85
CA GLU A 107 5.67 -0.69 13.18
C GLU A 107 6.73 -1.77 13.33
N TYR A 108 7.45 -2.06 12.27
CA TYR A 108 8.67 -2.87 12.27
C TYR A 108 9.90 -1.98 12.30
N ARG A 109 10.95 -2.41 12.98
CA ARG A 109 12.26 -1.77 12.95
C ARG A 109 13.37 -2.79 12.90
N MET A 110 14.44 -2.47 12.17
CA MET A 110 15.63 -3.28 12.03
C MET A 110 16.86 -2.38 12.02
N PHE A 111 17.87 -2.74 12.79
CA PHE A 111 19.19 -2.12 12.66
C PHE A 111 19.88 -2.70 11.43
N LEU A 112 20.46 -1.81 10.62
CA LEU A 112 21.25 -2.14 9.45
C LEU A 112 22.65 -1.57 9.61
N ARG A 113 23.65 -2.44 9.42
CA ARG A 113 25.05 -2.07 9.27
C ARG A 113 25.57 -2.69 7.99
N THR A 114 25.81 -1.89 6.97
CA THR A 114 26.13 -2.38 5.64
C THR A 114 27.18 -1.52 4.95
N GLY A 115 27.93 -2.11 4.05
CA GLY A 115 28.73 -1.38 3.11
C GLY A 115 27.88 -0.77 2.01
N VAL A 116 28.41 0.30 1.41
CA VAL A 116 27.73 0.98 0.29
C VAL A 116 28.61 1.06 -0.95
N CYS A 117 29.83 0.51 -0.96
CA CYS A 117 30.68 0.50 -2.13
C CYS A 117 31.33 -0.88 -2.37
N LEU A 118 31.52 -1.20 -3.65
CA LEU A 118 32.01 -2.52 -4.08
C LEU A 118 33.49 -2.78 -3.74
N ASP A 119 34.30 -1.74 -3.58
CA ASP A 119 35.74 -1.84 -3.32
C ASP A 119 36.12 -1.95 -1.84
N GLY A 120 35.12 -1.89 -0.96
CA GLY A 120 35.33 -2.01 0.48
C GLY A 120 36.05 -0.83 1.14
N THR A 121 36.22 0.28 0.44
CA THR A 121 36.95 1.46 0.97
C THR A 121 36.04 2.47 1.70
N CYS A 122 34.73 2.35 1.55
CA CYS A 122 33.77 3.24 2.21
C CYS A 122 33.60 2.91 3.69
N LYS A 123 33.25 3.93 4.47
CA LYS A 123 32.78 3.71 5.84
C LYS A 123 31.47 2.90 5.80
N LEU A 124 31.29 2.06 6.81
CA LEU A 124 30.02 1.35 7.01
C LEU A 124 28.89 2.36 7.25
N LEU A 125 27.78 2.11 6.61
CA LEU A 125 26.55 2.82 6.86
C LEU A 125 25.83 2.12 8.02
N GLU A 126 25.44 2.91 9.04
CA GLU A 126 24.60 2.44 10.14
C GLU A 126 23.27 3.20 10.09
N ALA A 127 22.18 2.46 10.13
CA ALA A 127 20.83 3.02 10.16
C ALA A 127 19.87 2.08 10.89
N THR A 128 18.82 2.65 11.49
CA THR A 128 17.62 1.91 11.84
C THR A 128 16.57 2.17 10.78
N LEU A 129 16.10 1.13 10.14
CA LEU A 129 15.05 1.18 9.13
C LEU A 129 13.71 0.87 9.77
N TYR A 130 12.66 1.57 9.34
CA TYR A 130 11.32 1.43 9.89
C TYR A 130 10.31 1.18 8.78
N TRP A 131 9.45 0.22 9.03
CA TRP A 131 8.33 -0.13 8.16
C TRP A 131 7.02 -0.11 8.95
N ASP A 132 5.93 0.14 8.27
CA ASP A 132 4.61 -0.04 8.87
C ASP A 132 4.25 -1.53 9.05
N ALA A 133 3.08 -1.77 9.61
CA ALA A 133 2.61 -3.13 9.92
C ALA A 133 2.48 -4.05 8.69
N LEU A 134 2.57 -3.54 7.47
CA LEU A 134 2.50 -4.34 6.25
C LEU A 134 3.81 -4.35 5.45
N GLY A 135 4.88 -3.83 6.05
CA GLY A 135 6.22 -3.89 5.49
C GLY A 135 6.54 -2.74 4.53
N HIS A 136 5.75 -1.66 4.47
CA HIS A 136 6.13 -0.50 3.66
C HIS A 136 7.06 0.40 4.45
N PHE A 137 8.10 0.89 3.77
CA PHE A 137 9.04 1.83 4.35
C PHE A 137 8.33 3.09 4.87
N VAL A 138 8.67 3.49 6.09
CA VAL A 138 8.15 4.69 6.76
C VAL A 138 9.24 5.73 6.92
N ARG A 139 10.37 5.35 7.50
CA ARG A 139 11.49 6.24 7.78
C ARG A 139 12.76 5.46 8.07
N PHE A 140 13.86 6.19 8.16
CA PHE A 140 15.10 5.69 8.74
C PHE A 140 15.63 6.69 9.78
N GLU A 141 16.47 6.17 10.69
CA GLU A 141 17.23 6.95 11.66
C GLU A 141 18.70 6.53 11.55
N TYR A 142 19.62 7.41 11.95
CA TYR A 142 21.06 7.15 11.90
C TYR A 142 21.76 7.82 13.09
N PRO A 143 22.92 7.29 13.55
CA PRO A 143 23.67 7.85 14.67
C PRO A 143 24.22 9.24 14.34
N GLN A 144 24.12 10.20 15.25
CA GLN A 144 24.59 11.58 15.02
C GLN A 144 26.08 11.72 14.71
N GLY A 145 26.91 10.81 15.20
CA GLY A 145 28.35 10.83 14.98
C GLY A 145 28.79 10.24 13.65
N THR A 146 27.90 9.56 12.92
CA THR A 146 28.19 8.81 11.69
C THR A 146 27.23 9.21 10.57
N PRO A 147 27.30 10.47 10.06
CA PRO A 147 26.45 10.90 8.98
C PRO A 147 26.72 10.06 7.72
N PHE A 148 25.69 9.87 6.90
CA PHE A 148 25.87 9.33 5.56
C PHE A 148 26.76 10.24 4.74
N THR A 149 27.55 9.67 3.86
CA THR A 149 28.49 10.43 3.05
C THR A 149 28.26 10.22 1.56
N LYS A 150 28.60 11.25 0.79
CA LYS A 150 28.70 11.25 -0.65
C LYS A 150 30.08 10.74 -1.09
N TRP A 151 30.27 10.72 -2.40
CA TRP A 151 31.58 10.58 -3.00
C TRP A 151 32.57 11.59 -2.37
N GLU A 152 33.82 11.18 -2.17
CA GLU A 152 34.86 11.97 -1.50
C GLU A 152 34.63 12.19 0.02
N HIS A 153 33.72 11.40 0.63
CA HIS A 153 33.37 11.42 2.06
C HIS A 153 32.70 12.71 2.57
N ASP A 154 32.15 13.53 1.68
CA ASP A 154 31.35 14.68 2.07
C ASP A 154 30.09 14.24 2.81
N PRO A 155 29.79 14.79 4.00
CA PRO A 155 28.59 14.42 4.74
C PRO A 155 27.31 14.87 4.01
N PHE A 156 26.23 14.13 4.18
CA PHE A 156 24.91 14.50 3.70
C PHE A 156 24.46 15.82 4.34
N SER A 157 23.90 16.68 3.53
CA SER A 157 23.13 17.85 3.98
C SER A 157 21.71 17.44 4.39
N ALA A 158 20.98 18.34 5.06
CA ALA A 158 19.55 18.10 5.37
C ALA A 158 18.72 17.80 4.10
N ALA A 159 18.98 18.53 3.00
CA ALA A 159 18.30 18.29 1.73
C ALA A 159 18.61 16.90 1.13
N ASP A 160 19.84 16.40 1.31
CA ASP A 160 20.19 15.05 0.85
C ASP A 160 19.42 13.97 1.62
N TYR A 161 19.21 14.15 2.93
CA TYR A 161 18.38 13.24 3.73
C TYR A 161 16.91 13.30 3.36
N GLU A 162 16.36 14.48 3.06
CA GLU A 162 14.98 14.63 2.57
C GLU A 162 14.81 13.93 1.20
N ASN A 163 15.75 14.14 0.28
CA ASN A 163 15.74 13.49 -1.02
C ASN A 163 15.85 11.97 -0.87
N LEU A 164 16.81 11.49 -0.05
CA LEU A 164 16.94 10.06 0.22
C LEU A 164 15.64 9.46 0.76
N HIS A 165 15.00 10.11 1.74
CA HIS A 165 13.72 9.66 2.26
C HIS A 165 12.66 9.58 1.16
N GLY A 166 12.59 10.57 0.29
CA GLY A 166 11.66 10.58 -0.85
C GLY A 166 11.90 9.40 -1.81
N PHE A 167 13.17 9.13 -2.14
CA PHE A 167 13.53 7.98 -3.00
C PHE A 167 13.21 6.65 -2.34
N LEU A 168 13.47 6.51 -1.03
CA LEU A 168 13.14 5.29 -0.29
C LEU A 168 11.64 5.10 -0.08
N ALA A 169 10.84 6.15 -0.09
CA ALA A 169 9.39 6.05 0.00
C ALA A 169 8.73 5.63 -1.33
N ASP A 170 9.40 5.81 -2.46
CA ASP A 170 8.89 5.41 -3.78
C ASP A 170 9.20 3.93 -4.06
N SER A 171 8.23 3.07 -3.76
CA SER A 171 8.32 1.62 -4.03
C SER A 171 8.29 1.27 -5.53
N LEU A 172 7.91 2.20 -6.41
CA LEU A 172 7.86 2.01 -7.86
C LEU A 172 9.08 2.61 -8.58
N SER A 173 10.07 3.07 -7.82
CA SER A 173 11.29 3.67 -8.36
C SER A 173 12.03 2.73 -9.33
N ILE A 174 12.68 3.33 -10.33
CA ILE A 174 13.60 2.62 -11.24
C ILE A 174 14.76 1.92 -10.50
N LEU A 175 15.04 2.31 -9.24
CA LEU A 175 16.00 1.64 -8.36
C LEU A 175 15.69 0.15 -8.20
N GLY A 176 14.41 -0.24 -8.30
CA GLY A 176 13.98 -1.63 -8.24
C GLY A 176 14.32 -2.47 -9.46
N THR A 177 14.44 -1.85 -10.62
CA THR A 177 14.58 -2.56 -11.90
C THR A 177 15.96 -2.40 -12.53
N GLN A 178 16.70 -1.34 -12.19
CA GLN A 178 17.99 -1.07 -12.77
C GLN A 178 19.15 -1.54 -11.88
N PRO A 179 20.23 -2.08 -12.47
CA PRO A 179 21.42 -2.45 -11.72
C PRO A 179 22.16 -1.19 -11.25
N LEU A 180 22.97 -1.33 -10.20
CA LEU A 180 23.74 -0.22 -9.61
C LEU A 180 24.57 0.55 -10.66
N GLY A 181 25.20 -0.13 -11.62
CA GLY A 181 26.01 0.49 -12.67
C GLY A 181 25.22 1.47 -13.58
N PHE A 182 23.89 1.40 -13.58
CA PHE A 182 23.06 2.36 -14.32
C PHE A 182 23.08 3.77 -13.70
N PHE A 183 23.28 3.85 -12.38
CA PHE A 183 23.27 5.09 -11.62
C PHE A 183 24.67 5.68 -11.39
N VAL A 184 25.71 4.91 -11.67
CA VAL A 184 27.11 5.29 -11.41
C VAL A 184 27.79 5.66 -12.73
N VAL A 185 28.18 6.92 -12.88
CA VAL A 185 29.03 7.36 -13.98
C VAL A 185 30.49 7.16 -13.58
N GLU A 186 31.16 6.18 -14.15
CA GLU A 186 32.63 6.12 -14.02
C GLU A 186 33.24 7.37 -14.64
N LYS A 187 33.83 8.23 -13.83
CA LYS A 187 34.76 9.24 -14.35
C LYS A 187 35.97 8.50 -14.89
N ASN A 188 36.04 8.28 -16.19
CA ASN A 188 37.23 7.74 -16.83
C ASN A 188 38.46 8.54 -16.38
N LYS A 189 39.45 7.84 -15.84
CA LYS A 189 40.74 8.40 -15.47
C LYS A 189 41.30 9.18 -16.67
N GLU A 190 41.65 10.43 -16.41
CA GLU A 190 42.33 11.29 -17.35
C GLU A 190 43.50 10.58 -18.00
N GLY A 191 43.55 10.51 -19.31
CA GLY A 191 44.75 10.07 -20.01
C GLY A 191 44.56 9.46 -21.39
N SER A 192 43.63 9.88 -22.22
CA SER A 192 43.80 9.78 -23.68
C SER A 192 43.00 10.86 -24.38
N ALA A 193 43.75 11.86 -24.86
CA ALA A 193 43.28 12.77 -25.89
C ALA A 193 43.19 11.93 -27.17
N ASP A 194 42.02 11.73 -27.67
CA ASP A 194 41.51 11.30 -28.95
C ASP A 194 40.51 10.15 -28.82
N SER A 195 39.27 10.50 -28.54
CA SER A 195 38.15 9.74 -29.05
C SER A 195 36.86 10.55 -28.79
N ASP A 196 36.33 11.16 -29.85
CA ASP A 196 34.96 11.66 -29.97
C ASP A 196 33.95 10.50 -29.77
N THR A 197 33.84 9.98 -28.59
CA THR A 197 32.74 9.14 -28.17
C THR A 197 32.25 9.63 -26.81
N GLU A 198 31.46 10.68 -26.83
CA GLU A 198 30.44 10.92 -25.80
C GLU A 198 29.48 9.75 -25.80
N THR A 199 29.87 8.64 -25.16
CA THR A 199 28.97 7.53 -24.96
C THR A 199 28.46 7.56 -23.54
N SER A 200 27.16 7.74 -23.46
CA SER A 200 26.23 7.67 -22.35
C SER A 200 26.34 8.78 -21.29
N ALA A 201 25.72 9.91 -21.61
CA ALA A 201 25.06 10.69 -20.56
C ALA A 201 24.23 9.70 -19.72
N THR A 202 24.47 9.62 -18.43
CA THR A 202 23.54 8.97 -17.49
C THR A 202 22.17 9.54 -17.80
N PRO A 203 21.14 8.70 -18.08
CA PRO A 203 19.82 9.20 -18.41
C PRO A 203 19.39 10.21 -17.34
N ALA A 204 18.70 11.28 -17.74
CA ALA A 204 18.22 12.29 -16.78
C ALA A 204 17.48 11.64 -15.62
N ASP A 205 16.63 10.66 -15.91
CA ASP A 205 15.85 9.88 -14.96
C ASP A 205 16.72 9.16 -13.91
N ALA A 206 17.92 8.70 -14.28
CA ALA A 206 18.83 8.05 -13.36
C ALA A 206 19.44 9.03 -12.34
N LYS A 207 19.73 10.27 -12.76
CA LYS A 207 20.24 11.30 -11.86
C LYS A 207 19.18 11.82 -10.92
N GLU A 208 17.92 11.86 -11.38
CA GLU A 208 16.77 12.30 -10.59
C GLU A 208 16.29 11.25 -9.59
N ALA A 209 16.72 9.98 -9.71
CA ALA A 209 16.31 8.87 -8.84
C ALA A 209 17.27 8.59 -7.68
N VAL A 210 18.39 9.30 -7.57
CA VAL A 210 19.41 9.10 -6.53
C VAL A 210 19.86 10.43 -5.93
N VAL A 211 20.32 10.38 -4.68
CA VAL A 211 20.99 11.54 -4.08
C VAL A 211 22.28 11.84 -4.87
N GLU A 212 22.47 13.09 -5.25
CA GLU A 212 23.65 13.54 -6.00
C GLU A 212 24.95 13.21 -5.25
N GLY A 213 25.85 12.47 -5.90
CA GLY A 213 27.10 12.00 -5.30
C GLY A 213 26.95 10.81 -4.35
N ALA A 214 25.75 10.24 -4.20
CA ALA A 214 25.49 9.11 -3.29
C ALA A 214 24.62 8.02 -3.91
N ALA A 215 24.83 7.73 -5.20
CA ALA A 215 24.07 6.71 -5.94
C ALA A 215 24.16 5.32 -5.29
N TYR A 216 25.36 4.94 -4.81
CA TYR A 216 25.55 3.67 -4.09
C TYR A 216 24.68 3.59 -2.83
N THR A 217 24.75 4.59 -1.97
CA THR A 217 23.97 4.66 -0.73
C THR A 217 22.47 4.59 -1.02
N THR A 218 21.99 5.38 -2.01
CA THR A 218 20.57 5.42 -2.37
C THR A 218 20.10 4.06 -2.89
N TRP A 219 20.85 3.44 -3.82
CA TRP A 219 20.50 2.15 -4.42
C TRP A 219 20.50 1.02 -3.39
N VAL A 220 21.52 0.97 -2.54
CA VAL A 220 21.67 -0.08 -1.51
C VAL A 220 20.53 0.02 -0.48
N LEU A 221 20.29 1.22 0.08
CA LEU A 221 19.22 1.40 1.05
C LEU A 221 17.85 1.12 0.45
N TRP A 222 17.61 1.52 -0.81
CA TRP A 222 16.36 1.20 -1.49
C TRP A 222 16.14 -0.32 -1.57
N ARG A 223 17.18 -1.09 -1.90
CA ARG A 223 17.11 -2.55 -1.95
C ARG A 223 16.86 -3.18 -0.58
N TRP A 224 17.46 -2.61 0.48
CA TRP A 224 17.17 -3.04 1.83
C TRP A 224 15.73 -2.79 2.24
N VAL A 225 15.16 -1.63 1.93
CA VAL A 225 13.79 -1.30 2.37
C VAL A 225 12.68 -1.93 1.52
N HIS A 226 12.97 -2.26 0.24
CA HIS A 226 12.00 -2.84 -0.70
C HIS A 226 12.33 -4.26 -1.17
N GLY A 227 13.32 -4.90 -0.58
CA GLY A 227 13.76 -6.25 -0.92
C GLY A 227 12.90 -7.35 -0.26
N GLU A 228 13.55 -8.47 -0.01
CA GLU A 228 12.92 -9.65 0.60
C GLU A 228 12.32 -9.39 1.98
N VAL A 229 12.84 -8.40 2.70
CA VAL A 229 12.36 -8.02 4.03
C VAL A 229 10.85 -7.73 4.04
N MET A 230 10.33 -7.02 3.04
CA MET A 230 8.89 -6.68 2.99
C MET A 230 7.99 -7.92 3.03
N ALA A 231 8.33 -8.96 2.28
CA ALA A 231 7.54 -10.18 2.24
C ALA A 231 7.55 -10.91 3.60
N GLN A 232 8.69 -10.90 4.30
CA GLN A 232 8.83 -11.52 5.62
C GLN A 232 8.08 -10.74 6.70
N LEU A 233 8.13 -9.38 6.66
CA LEU A 233 7.36 -8.53 7.58
C LEU A 233 5.84 -8.71 7.38
N LEU A 234 5.38 -8.75 6.13
CA LEU A 234 3.98 -8.99 5.82
C LEU A 234 3.54 -10.40 6.26
N ALA A 235 4.39 -11.41 6.08
CA ALA A 235 4.12 -12.76 6.56
C ALA A 235 3.94 -12.78 8.10
N GLN A 236 4.82 -12.08 8.82
CA GLN A 236 4.74 -11.93 10.28
C GLN A 236 3.44 -11.23 10.73
N THR A 237 2.98 -10.20 10.00
CA THR A 237 1.68 -9.57 10.26
C THR A 237 0.54 -10.56 10.02
N ASN A 238 0.59 -11.34 8.94
CA ASN A 238 -0.42 -12.33 8.63
C ASN A 238 -0.51 -13.47 9.68
N GLU A 239 0.59 -13.85 10.31
CA GLU A 239 0.59 -14.82 11.40
C GLU A 239 -0.11 -14.30 12.67
N ASN A 240 -0.18 -13.00 12.84
CA ASN A 240 -0.77 -12.33 14.00
C ASN A 240 -2.14 -11.70 13.72
N LEU A 241 -2.80 -12.06 12.62
CA LEU A 241 -4.11 -11.55 12.28
C LEU A 241 -5.19 -11.97 13.28
N SER A 242 -6.02 -11.02 13.67
CA SER A 242 -7.25 -11.24 14.40
C SER A 242 -8.42 -10.55 13.72
N VAL A 243 -9.64 -10.99 14.01
CA VAL A 243 -10.85 -10.31 13.52
C VAL A 243 -10.88 -8.86 13.97
N ASP A 244 -10.48 -8.57 15.19
CA ASP A 244 -10.47 -7.21 15.73
C ASP A 244 -9.45 -6.32 15.00
N TYR A 245 -8.30 -6.86 14.60
CA TYR A 245 -7.34 -6.12 13.78
C TYR A 245 -7.86 -5.87 12.34
N LEU A 246 -8.52 -6.85 11.73
CA LEU A 246 -9.17 -6.66 10.43
C LEU A 246 -10.27 -5.60 10.48
N LEU A 247 -11.07 -5.57 11.56
CA LEU A 247 -12.07 -4.52 11.78
C LEU A 247 -11.43 -3.13 11.91
N GLU A 248 -10.31 -3.02 12.61
CA GLU A 248 -9.53 -1.78 12.70
C GLU A 248 -9.03 -1.34 11.31
N CYS A 249 -8.49 -2.27 10.53
CA CYS A 249 -8.02 -1.99 9.19
C CYS A 249 -9.16 -1.55 8.24
N LEU A 250 -10.34 -2.15 8.33
CA LEU A 250 -11.51 -1.74 7.53
C LEU A 250 -12.01 -0.32 7.86
N GLN A 251 -11.71 0.19 9.06
CA GLN A 251 -12.07 1.54 9.52
C GLN A 251 -10.93 2.55 9.32
N SER A 252 -9.82 2.16 8.73
CA SER A 252 -8.68 3.03 8.50
C SER A 252 -8.97 4.13 7.49
N ASP A 253 -8.44 5.34 7.73
CA ASP A 253 -8.41 6.41 6.74
C ASP A 253 -7.41 6.13 5.61
N ASP A 254 -6.48 5.18 5.81
CA ASP A 254 -5.54 4.75 4.79
C ASP A 254 -6.11 3.56 4.00
N SER A 255 -6.50 3.84 2.77
CA SER A 255 -7.08 2.87 1.82
C SER A 255 -6.26 1.58 1.69
N ARG A 256 -4.96 1.62 1.97
CA ARG A 256 -4.08 0.45 1.86
C ARG A 256 -4.37 -0.60 2.93
N PHE A 257 -4.74 -0.21 4.16
CA PHE A 257 -5.20 -1.18 5.19
C PHE A 257 -6.59 -1.69 4.90
N VAL A 258 -7.47 -0.81 4.44
CA VAL A 258 -8.80 -1.24 3.99
C VAL A 258 -8.66 -2.34 2.95
N GLN A 259 -7.81 -2.13 1.95
CA GLN A 259 -7.59 -3.12 0.88
C GLN A 259 -6.89 -4.38 1.38
N PHE A 260 -5.94 -4.25 2.31
CA PHE A 260 -5.34 -5.42 2.96
C PHE A 260 -6.38 -6.28 3.66
N ALA A 261 -7.24 -5.65 4.49
CA ALA A 261 -8.30 -6.36 5.19
C ALA A 261 -9.29 -7.02 4.20
N LEU A 262 -9.73 -6.29 3.17
CA LEU A 262 -10.65 -6.82 2.17
C LEU A 262 -10.04 -7.99 1.37
N ASN A 263 -8.77 -7.89 0.95
CA ASN A 263 -8.08 -9.00 0.28
C ASN A 263 -7.93 -10.22 1.19
N THR A 264 -7.65 -10.00 2.47
CA THR A 264 -7.60 -11.07 3.47
C THR A 264 -8.97 -11.74 3.62
N LEU A 265 -10.04 -10.95 3.73
CA LEU A 265 -11.41 -11.46 3.85
C LEU A 265 -11.89 -12.16 2.58
N GLN A 266 -11.45 -11.72 1.41
CA GLN A 266 -11.72 -12.41 0.15
C GLN A 266 -11.14 -13.83 0.14
N ALA A 267 -9.98 -14.02 0.76
CA ALA A 267 -9.33 -15.32 0.85
C ALA A 267 -9.90 -16.21 1.98
N GLN A 268 -10.27 -15.63 3.14
CA GLN A 268 -10.65 -16.33 4.36
C GLN A 268 -12.16 -16.43 4.59
N GLY A 269 -12.93 -15.52 3.98
CA GLY A 269 -14.38 -15.40 4.19
C GLY A 269 -14.77 -14.54 5.39
N LEU A 270 -16.08 -14.34 5.54
CA LEU A 270 -16.69 -13.58 6.63
C LEU A 270 -16.99 -14.50 7.82
N SER A 271 -15.97 -14.81 8.61
CA SER A 271 -16.05 -15.76 9.73
C SER A 271 -16.67 -15.19 11.02
N ASP A 272 -16.87 -13.87 11.08
CA ASP A 272 -17.44 -13.15 12.23
C ASP A 272 -18.56 -12.22 11.75
N GLU A 273 -19.66 -12.17 12.51
CA GLU A 273 -20.85 -11.36 12.13
C GLU A 273 -20.59 -9.86 12.03
N ARG A 274 -19.54 -9.35 12.70
CA ARG A 274 -19.14 -7.92 12.68
C ARG A 274 -18.46 -7.52 11.35
N LEU A 275 -17.95 -8.47 10.59
CA LEU A 275 -17.21 -8.19 9.34
C LEU A 275 -18.14 -7.78 8.22
N TYR A 276 -19.33 -8.37 8.12
CA TYR A 276 -20.31 -8.02 7.10
C TYR A 276 -20.70 -6.51 7.15
N PRO A 277 -21.18 -5.96 8.29
CA PRO A 277 -21.50 -4.53 8.36
C PRO A 277 -20.27 -3.63 8.21
N ALA A 278 -19.08 -4.08 8.61
CA ALA A 278 -17.85 -3.32 8.39
C ALA A 278 -17.49 -3.23 6.89
N CYS A 279 -17.62 -4.31 6.13
CA CYS A 279 -17.46 -4.26 4.67
C CYS A 279 -18.52 -3.38 3.98
N LEU A 280 -19.77 -3.37 4.48
CA LEU A 280 -20.79 -2.46 3.97
C LEU A 280 -20.45 -0.99 4.26
N ALA A 281 -19.86 -0.69 5.43
CA ALA A 281 -19.45 0.67 5.78
C ALA A 281 -18.34 1.19 4.85
N VAL A 282 -17.47 0.33 4.32
CA VAL A 282 -16.48 0.72 3.31
C VAL A 282 -17.15 1.29 2.05
N LEU A 283 -18.35 0.81 1.67
CA LEU A 283 -19.10 1.38 0.55
C LEU A 283 -19.60 2.80 0.82
N GLU A 284 -19.63 3.25 2.06
CA GLU A 284 -20.10 4.60 2.42
C GLU A 284 -19.00 5.65 2.36
N VAL A 285 -17.74 5.25 2.62
CA VAL A 285 -16.60 6.18 2.76
C VAL A 285 -15.42 5.88 1.84
N GLY A 286 -15.30 4.65 1.34
CA GLY A 286 -14.16 4.19 0.55
C GLY A 286 -14.12 4.77 -0.86
N GLY A 287 -12.94 4.83 -1.45
CA GLY A 287 -12.74 5.16 -2.86
C GLY A 287 -13.23 4.04 -3.80
N GLN A 288 -13.14 4.28 -5.10
CA GLN A 288 -13.62 3.34 -6.12
C GLN A 288 -13.02 1.93 -5.96
N ARG A 289 -11.71 1.85 -5.70
CA ARG A 289 -11.02 0.55 -5.56
C ARG A 289 -11.46 -0.20 -4.30
N ASP A 290 -11.59 0.49 -3.19
CA ASP A 290 -12.02 -0.08 -1.92
C ASP A 290 -13.46 -0.60 -2.03
N SER A 291 -14.32 0.17 -2.72
CA SER A 291 -15.71 -0.22 -2.98
C SER A 291 -15.82 -1.45 -3.87
N ILE A 292 -14.95 -1.61 -4.89
CA ILE A 292 -14.89 -2.80 -5.73
C ILE A 292 -14.53 -4.02 -4.88
N LEU A 293 -13.48 -3.93 -4.06
CA LEU A 293 -13.03 -5.02 -3.21
C LEU A 293 -14.08 -5.38 -2.15
N ALA A 294 -14.68 -4.37 -1.49
CA ALA A 294 -15.74 -4.59 -0.50
C ALA A 294 -16.95 -5.31 -1.10
N LEU A 295 -17.39 -4.87 -2.27
CA LEU A 295 -18.51 -5.49 -2.97
C LEU A 295 -18.18 -6.93 -3.42
N ASP A 296 -16.93 -7.18 -3.83
CA ASP A 296 -16.46 -8.52 -4.22
C ASP A 296 -16.47 -9.48 -3.01
N VAL A 297 -15.95 -9.05 -1.86
CA VAL A 297 -16.02 -9.81 -0.59
C VAL A 297 -17.46 -10.11 -0.22
N LEU A 298 -18.33 -9.09 -0.22
CA LEU A 298 -19.73 -9.22 0.17
C LEU A 298 -20.49 -10.18 -0.77
N THR A 299 -20.30 -10.06 -2.08
CA THR A 299 -20.99 -10.91 -3.08
C THR A 299 -20.48 -12.35 -3.08
N THR A 300 -19.22 -12.56 -2.76
CA THR A 300 -18.63 -13.91 -2.71
C THR A 300 -19.04 -14.66 -1.45
N HIS A 301 -19.09 -13.98 -0.30
CA HIS A 301 -19.21 -14.64 1.00
C HIS A 301 -20.56 -14.45 1.70
N SER A 302 -21.47 -13.59 1.18
CA SER A 302 -22.83 -13.49 1.74
C SER A 302 -23.67 -14.72 1.42
N GLY A 303 -24.24 -15.32 2.45
CA GLY A 303 -25.21 -16.42 2.32
C GLY A 303 -26.60 -15.94 1.89
N ASP A 304 -26.96 -14.68 2.18
CA ASP A 304 -28.23 -14.05 1.80
C ASP A 304 -28.02 -13.01 0.69
N GLN A 305 -28.14 -13.48 -0.56
CA GLN A 305 -27.96 -12.60 -1.73
C GLN A 305 -29.05 -11.51 -1.85
N VAL A 306 -30.27 -11.78 -1.38
CA VAL A 306 -31.36 -10.80 -1.45
C VAL A 306 -31.15 -9.71 -0.40
N GLY A 307 -30.82 -10.09 0.84
CA GLY A 307 -30.46 -9.15 1.90
C GLY A 307 -29.28 -8.28 1.49
N LEU A 308 -28.20 -8.88 0.98
CA LEU A 308 -27.05 -8.15 0.46
C LEU A 308 -27.45 -7.12 -0.62
N GLN A 309 -28.25 -7.53 -1.61
CA GLN A 309 -28.65 -6.63 -2.70
C GLN A 309 -29.46 -5.45 -2.19
N LEU A 310 -30.33 -5.64 -1.21
CA LEU A 310 -31.09 -4.59 -0.56
C LEU A 310 -30.17 -3.63 0.22
N ASP A 311 -29.26 -4.17 1.03
CA ASP A 311 -28.29 -3.40 1.81
C ASP A 311 -27.39 -2.53 0.93
N VAL A 312 -26.97 -3.07 -0.23
CA VAL A 312 -26.08 -2.40 -1.18
C VAL A 312 -26.84 -1.31 -1.96
N VAL A 313 -28.10 -1.55 -2.36
CA VAL A 313 -28.93 -0.52 -3.03
C VAL A 313 -29.11 0.72 -2.14
N GLU A 314 -29.28 0.56 -0.84
CA GLU A 314 -29.46 1.67 0.09
C GLU A 314 -28.24 2.60 0.17
N ARG A 315 -27.09 2.15 -0.28
CA ARG A 315 -25.82 2.92 -0.27
C ARG A 315 -25.56 3.70 -1.55
N ILE A 316 -26.40 3.52 -2.58
CA ILE A 316 -26.32 4.34 -3.80
C ILE A 316 -26.67 5.80 -3.43
N GLY A 317 -25.83 6.73 -3.85
CA GLY A 317 -26.01 8.18 -3.59
C GLY A 317 -25.36 8.67 -2.29
N ILE A 318 -24.85 7.78 -1.41
CA ILE A 318 -24.05 8.19 -0.24
C ILE A 318 -22.67 8.66 -0.67
N ASN A 319 -22.01 7.84 -1.49
CA ASN A 319 -20.68 8.13 -2.04
C ASN A 319 -20.72 7.86 -3.56
N ARG A 320 -20.31 8.85 -4.35
CA ARG A 320 -20.32 8.78 -5.82
C ARG A 320 -19.50 7.63 -6.38
N ASP A 321 -18.34 7.38 -5.82
CA ASP A 321 -17.46 6.32 -6.32
C ASP A 321 -18.08 4.94 -6.07
N SER A 322 -18.60 4.72 -4.88
CA SER A 322 -19.31 3.49 -4.52
C SER A 322 -20.63 3.34 -5.28
N GLY A 323 -21.39 4.40 -5.42
CA GLY A 323 -22.67 4.40 -6.15
C GLY A 323 -22.52 3.87 -7.56
N ARG A 324 -21.48 4.32 -8.28
CA ARG A 324 -21.18 3.84 -9.63
C ARG A 324 -20.71 2.39 -9.65
N VAL A 325 -19.92 1.96 -8.66
CA VAL A 325 -19.49 0.55 -8.52
C VAL A 325 -20.72 -0.35 -8.29
N ILE A 326 -21.60 0.04 -7.39
CA ILE A 326 -22.84 -0.67 -7.06
C ILE A 326 -23.77 -0.75 -8.29
N LEU A 327 -23.98 0.35 -9.00
CA LEU A 327 -24.79 0.36 -10.21
C LEU A 327 -24.20 -0.53 -11.32
N ASN A 328 -22.88 -0.56 -11.48
CA ASN A 328 -22.21 -1.48 -12.39
C ASN A 328 -22.39 -2.95 -12.01
N TYR A 329 -22.47 -3.26 -10.72
CA TYR A 329 -22.82 -4.60 -10.25
C TYR A 329 -24.26 -4.96 -10.64
N PHE A 330 -25.25 -4.08 -10.38
CA PHE A 330 -26.65 -4.33 -10.73
C PHE A 330 -26.90 -4.40 -12.24
N LYS A 331 -26.13 -3.68 -13.04
CA LYS A 331 -26.19 -3.76 -14.51
C LYS A 331 -25.91 -5.16 -15.07
N LYS A 332 -25.12 -5.95 -14.33
CA LYS A 332 -24.77 -7.34 -14.69
C LYS A 332 -25.77 -8.38 -14.19
N ILE A 333 -26.72 -7.98 -13.34
CA ILE A 333 -27.70 -8.89 -12.75
C ILE A 333 -28.97 -8.92 -13.61
N ASP A 334 -29.25 -10.05 -14.24
CA ASP A 334 -30.47 -10.21 -15.04
C ASP A 334 -31.71 -10.49 -14.19
N ARG A 335 -31.53 -11.20 -13.08
CA ARG A 335 -32.63 -11.61 -12.19
C ARG A 335 -32.26 -11.32 -10.74
N ALA A 336 -33.10 -10.56 -10.05
CA ALA A 336 -33.08 -10.36 -8.62
C ALA A 336 -34.51 -10.40 -8.07
N ASP A 337 -34.64 -10.43 -6.74
CA ASP A 337 -35.95 -10.27 -6.08
C ASP A 337 -36.58 -8.92 -6.49
N PRO A 338 -37.89 -8.87 -6.82
CA PRO A 338 -38.56 -7.61 -7.21
C PRO A 338 -38.34 -6.47 -6.21
N ARG A 339 -38.22 -6.76 -4.93
CA ARG A 339 -37.94 -5.75 -3.88
C ARG A 339 -36.66 -4.96 -4.13
N VAL A 340 -35.65 -5.59 -4.71
CA VAL A 340 -34.37 -4.93 -5.05
C VAL A 340 -34.57 -3.84 -6.10
N TRP A 341 -35.32 -4.15 -7.16
CA TRP A 341 -35.63 -3.17 -8.22
C TRP A 341 -36.54 -2.06 -7.74
N GLN A 342 -37.51 -2.40 -6.88
CA GLN A 342 -38.38 -1.41 -6.25
C GLN A 342 -37.61 -0.48 -5.31
N GLN A 343 -36.63 -1.00 -4.57
CA GLN A 343 -35.77 -0.19 -3.70
C GLN A 343 -34.86 0.71 -4.54
N LEU A 344 -34.25 0.22 -5.62
CA LEU A 344 -33.50 1.03 -6.56
C LEU A 344 -34.35 2.15 -7.17
N ALA A 345 -35.59 1.84 -7.55
CA ALA A 345 -36.54 2.84 -8.09
C ALA A 345 -36.94 3.91 -7.04
N ARG A 346 -37.00 3.58 -5.76
CA ARG A 346 -37.20 4.56 -4.68
C ARG A 346 -35.94 5.41 -4.46
N GLN A 347 -34.76 4.78 -4.51
CA GLN A 347 -33.49 5.47 -4.27
C GLN A 347 -33.21 6.54 -5.33
N ILE A 348 -33.61 6.30 -6.59
CA ILE A 348 -33.38 7.23 -7.71
C ILE A 348 -33.91 8.64 -7.44
N GLN A 349 -35.00 8.79 -6.65
CA GLN A 349 -35.56 10.06 -6.26
C GLN A 349 -34.65 10.89 -5.33
N GLN A 350 -33.70 10.23 -4.67
CA GLN A 350 -32.80 10.86 -3.71
C GLN A 350 -31.43 11.19 -4.34
N LEU A 351 -31.18 10.70 -5.56
CA LEU A 351 -29.91 10.90 -6.25
C LEU A 351 -29.81 12.32 -6.81
N SER A 352 -28.64 12.91 -6.66
CA SER A 352 -28.28 14.23 -7.20
C SER A 352 -27.31 14.13 -8.39
N ASP A 353 -26.56 13.03 -8.51
CA ASP A 353 -25.63 12.81 -9.62
C ASP A 353 -26.36 12.30 -10.85
N PHE A 354 -26.28 13.06 -11.96
CA PHE A 354 -26.96 12.71 -13.21
C PHE A 354 -26.51 11.33 -13.77
N ILE A 355 -25.24 10.96 -13.60
CA ILE A 355 -24.72 9.69 -14.12
C ILE A 355 -25.33 8.53 -13.33
N GLU A 356 -25.46 8.65 -12.02
CA GLU A 356 -26.09 7.62 -11.18
C GLU A 356 -27.58 7.47 -11.53
N ILE A 357 -28.27 8.59 -11.78
CA ILE A 357 -29.68 8.57 -12.21
C ILE A 357 -29.80 7.85 -13.57
N ASP A 358 -28.99 8.20 -14.56
CA ASP A 358 -29.04 7.59 -15.90
C ASP A 358 -28.69 6.08 -15.84
N MET A 359 -27.67 5.70 -15.09
CA MET A 359 -27.33 4.28 -14.88
C MET A 359 -28.47 3.50 -14.20
N SER A 360 -29.12 4.13 -13.22
CA SER A 360 -30.28 3.53 -12.53
C SER A 360 -31.46 3.35 -13.50
N LEU A 361 -31.72 4.33 -14.34
CA LEU A 361 -32.75 4.27 -15.38
C LEU A 361 -32.45 3.17 -16.39
N ASP A 362 -31.20 2.99 -16.83
CA ASP A 362 -30.79 1.89 -17.71
C ASP A 362 -31.12 0.51 -17.11
N ILE A 363 -30.86 0.35 -15.81
CA ILE A 363 -31.11 -0.90 -15.09
C ILE A 363 -32.62 -1.15 -14.98
N LEU A 364 -33.38 -0.12 -14.63
CA LEU A 364 -34.83 -0.20 -14.39
C LEU A 364 -35.66 -0.29 -15.67
N ALA A 365 -35.14 0.20 -16.80
CA ALA A 365 -35.84 0.15 -18.10
C ALA A 365 -36.36 -1.25 -18.46
N LYS A 366 -35.62 -2.29 -18.12
CA LYS A 366 -35.99 -3.69 -18.35
C LYS A 366 -37.14 -4.20 -17.45
N ARG A 367 -37.59 -3.40 -16.46
CA ARG A 367 -38.55 -3.80 -15.40
C ARG A 367 -39.85 -3.01 -15.44
N VAL A 368 -39.88 -1.88 -16.14
CA VAL A 368 -41.03 -0.94 -16.21
C VAL A 368 -42.28 -1.60 -16.76
N GLY A 369 -42.13 -2.60 -17.66
CA GLY A 369 -43.25 -3.36 -18.21
C GLY A 369 -43.97 -4.22 -17.18
N ASP A 370 -43.23 -4.81 -16.24
CA ASP A 370 -43.71 -5.87 -15.36
C ASP A 370 -43.91 -5.44 -13.91
N ASP A 371 -43.35 -4.27 -13.47
CA ASP A 371 -43.42 -3.79 -12.09
C ASP A 371 -44.08 -2.42 -12.01
N VAL A 372 -45.24 -2.36 -11.35
CA VAL A 372 -46.05 -1.15 -11.19
C VAL A 372 -45.29 -0.10 -10.37
N ILE A 373 -44.57 -0.49 -9.30
CA ILE A 373 -43.83 0.41 -8.43
C ILE A 373 -42.70 1.07 -9.20
N VAL A 374 -41.95 0.27 -9.95
CA VAL A 374 -40.85 0.79 -10.80
C VAL A 374 -41.41 1.79 -11.82
N ARG A 375 -42.52 1.47 -12.46
CA ARG A 375 -43.17 2.38 -13.41
C ARG A 375 -43.61 3.68 -12.77
N GLU A 376 -44.27 3.64 -11.61
CA GLU A 376 -44.67 4.81 -10.85
C GLU A 376 -43.49 5.72 -10.53
N ARG A 377 -42.41 5.17 -9.99
CA ARG A 377 -41.22 5.95 -9.64
C ARG A 377 -40.54 6.58 -10.85
N ILE A 378 -40.47 5.91 -11.98
CA ILE A 378 -39.97 6.50 -13.23
C ILE A 378 -40.95 7.59 -13.75
N THR A 379 -42.23 7.41 -13.59
CA THR A 379 -43.24 8.44 -13.99
C THR A 379 -43.07 9.73 -13.16
N GLU A 380 -42.74 9.63 -11.88
CA GLU A 380 -42.49 10.80 -11.03
C GLU A 380 -41.28 11.63 -11.53
N LEU A 381 -40.29 11.04 -12.21
CA LEU A 381 -39.15 11.75 -12.79
C LEU A 381 -39.56 12.70 -13.95
N LEU A 382 -40.72 12.54 -14.51
CA LEU A 382 -41.27 13.49 -15.50
C LEU A 382 -41.51 14.89 -14.94
N GLN A 383 -41.49 15.03 -13.59
CA GLN A 383 -41.62 16.32 -12.89
C GLN A 383 -40.23 16.90 -12.51
N SER A 384 -39.14 16.30 -12.95
CA SER A 384 -37.80 16.80 -12.68
C SER A 384 -37.53 18.12 -13.39
N ASP A 385 -36.80 19.02 -12.73
CA ASP A 385 -36.31 20.26 -13.36
C ASP A 385 -35.23 20.00 -14.42
N ASN A 386 -34.65 18.80 -14.44
CA ASN A 386 -33.65 18.41 -15.40
C ASN A 386 -34.27 17.75 -16.65
N LEU A 387 -34.31 18.52 -17.74
CA LEU A 387 -34.91 18.09 -19.01
C LEU A 387 -34.30 16.80 -19.61
N PHE A 388 -33.02 16.49 -19.33
CA PHE A 388 -32.44 15.25 -19.76
C PHE A 388 -32.99 14.04 -19.00
N ILE A 389 -33.26 14.20 -17.70
CA ILE A 389 -33.91 13.15 -16.89
C ILE A 389 -35.33 12.94 -17.37
N VAL A 390 -36.09 14.03 -17.61
CA VAL A 390 -37.45 13.96 -18.14
C VAL A 390 -37.51 13.22 -19.48
N ALA A 391 -36.65 13.60 -20.43
CA ALA A 391 -36.60 12.96 -21.74
C ALA A 391 -36.27 11.47 -21.61
N ARG A 392 -35.29 11.10 -20.77
CA ARG A 392 -34.89 9.73 -20.56
C ARG A 392 -35.97 8.86 -19.92
N ALA A 393 -36.67 9.40 -18.91
CA ALA A 393 -37.81 8.73 -18.28
C ALA A 393 -38.97 8.53 -19.27
N GLN A 394 -39.27 9.53 -20.10
CA GLN A 394 -40.30 9.45 -21.15
C GLN A 394 -39.99 8.36 -22.18
N ASP A 395 -38.75 8.30 -22.69
CA ASP A 395 -38.31 7.27 -23.65
C ASP A 395 -38.50 5.84 -23.09
N ILE A 396 -38.18 5.64 -21.83
CA ILE A 396 -38.32 4.35 -21.14
C ILE A 396 -39.80 3.97 -21.03
N LEU A 397 -40.65 4.90 -20.58
CA LEU A 397 -42.08 4.66 -20.46
C LEU A 397 -42.78 4.36 -21.79
N ASP A 398 -42.39 5.06 -22.85
CA ASP A 398 -42.94 4.83 -24.19
C ASP A 398 -42.47 3.51 -24.81
N SER A 399 -41.20 3.12 -24.56
CA SER A 399 -40.66 1.86 -25.02
C SER A 399 -41.30 0.63 -24.34
N SER A 400 -41.75 0.80 -23.06
CA SER A 400 -42.40 -0.25 -22.30
C SER A 400 -43.89 -0.51 -22.70
N ARG A 401 -44.48 0.36 -23.50
CA ARG A 401 -45.84 0.24 -24.01
C ARG A 401 -45.95 -0.52 -25.35
N ARG A 402 -44.81 -0.77 -25.99
CA ARG A 402 -44.71 -1.51 -27.26
C ARG A 402 -44.40 -2.96 -27.02
#